data_e202fcaf419ac7b55333cc493d59c8a9
#
_entry.id   e202fcaf419ac7b55333cc493d59c8a9
#
_cell.length_a   1.000
_cell.length_b   1.000
_cell.length_c   1.000
_cell.angle_alpha   90.00
_cell.angle_beta   90.00
_cell.angle_gamma   90.00
#
_symmetry.space_group_name_H-M   'P 1'
#
loop_
_entity.id
_entity.type
_entity.pdbx_description
1 polymer ?
#
loop_
_entity_poly.entity_id
_entity_poly.type
_entity_poly.pdbx_seq_one_letter_code
_entity_poly.pdbx_strand_id
1 'polypeptide(L)'
;MPLRIARVGAVEARNRATAVLQRLGLGDRLTHRPTMLSGGEQQRVAVARALVTEPSVLLADEPTGDLDERTADALHALLREMHRERHLSSVIATHNLHLAASCDRVLRLEGGRLIGTEVR
;
A
#
# COMPACT_ATOMS: atom_id res chain seq x y z
N MET A 1 -17.42 3.10 4.22
CA MET A 1 -16.47 3.63 3.22
C MET A 1 -15.54 4.63 3.88
N PRO A 2 -14.22 4.38 3.86
CA PRO A 2 -13.27 5.25 4.57
C PRO A 2 -13.35 6.73 4.20
N LEU A 3 -13.54 7.04 2.91
CA LEU A 3 -13.61 8.44 2.49
C LEU A 3 -14.86 9.16 2.98
N ARG A 4 -15.96 8.43 3.20
CA ARG A 4 -17.16 9.05 3.80
C ARG A 4 -16.90 9.44 5.24
N ILE A 5 -16.18 8.62 5.97
CA ILE A 5 -15.79 8.94 7.35
C ILE A 5 -14.92 10.18 7.35
N ALA A 6 -14.07 10.34 6.35
CA ALA A 6 -13.21 11.52 6.19
C ALA A 6 -13.94 12.74 5.60
N ARG A 7 -15.28 12.67 5.43
CA ARG A 7 -16.12 13.73 4.89
C ARG A 7 -15.76 14.14 3.46
N VAL A 8 -15.35 13.19 2.66
CA VAL A 8 -15.08 13.40 1.24
C VAL A 8 -16.34 13.11 0.43
N GLY A 9 -16.66 13.93 -0.56
CA GLY A 9 -17.80 13.72 -1.43
C GLY A 9 -17.72 12.40 -2.18
N ALA A 10 -18.88 11.79 -2.47
CA ALA A 10 -18.95 10.47 -3.12
C ALA A 10 -18.23 10.44 -4.48
N VAL A 11 -18.35 11.52 -5.27
CA VAL A 11 -17.70 11.60 -6.59
C VAL A 11 -16.19 11.67 -6.43
N GLU A 12 -15.70 12.49 -5.50
CA GLU A 12 -14.26 12.61 -5.25
C GLU A 12 -13.69 11.32 -4.70
N ALA A 13 -14.41 10.64 -3.80
CA ALA A 13 -14.00 9.37 -3.25
C ALA A 13 -13.84 8.32 -4.36
N ARG A 14 -14.80 8.27 -5.28
CA ARG A 14 -14.75 7.35 -6.42
C ARG A 14 -13.56 7.66 -7.33
N ASN A 15 -13.33 8.94 -7.61
CA ASN A 15 -12.23 9.36 -8.48
C ASN A 15 -10.87 8.99 -7.87
N ARG A 16 -10.69 9.19 -6.58
CA ARG A 16 -9.46 8.80 -5.87
C ARG A 16 -9.26 7.29 -5.89
N ALA A 17 -10.31 6.54 -5.59
CA ALA A 17 -10.24 5.08 -5.60
C ALA A 17 -9.89 4.56 -6.99
N THR A 18 -10.53 5.09 -8.03
CA THR A 18 -10.26 4.71 -9.41
C THR A 18 -8.82 4.98 -9.79
N ALA A 19 -8.30 6.17 -9.46
CA ALA A 19 -6.93 6.52 -9.78
C ALA A 19 -5.92 5.59 -9.11
N VAL A 20 -6.10 5.27 -7.83
CA VAL A 20 -5.21 4.37 -7.12
C VAL A 20 -5.27 2.96 -7.69
N LEU A 21 -6.48 2.44 -7.94
CA LEU A 21 -6.66 1.10 -8.51
C LEU A 21 -6.04 0.99 -9.90
N GLN A 22 -6.18 2.02 -10.73
CA GLN A 22 -5.54 2.03 -12.05
C GLN A 22 -4.03 1.96 -11.93
N ARG A 23 -3.44 2.68 -11.01
CA ARG A 23 -1.99 2.65 -10.79
C ARG A 23 -1.50 1.29 -10.32
N LEU A 24 -2.35 0.53 -9.65
CA LEU A 24 -2.03 -0.83 -9.20
C LEU A 24 -2.44 -1.91 -10.20
N GLY A 25 -2.84 -1.50 -11.42
CA GLY A 25 -3.17 -2.43 -12.48
C GLY A 25 -4.55 -3.08 -12.37
N LEU A 26 -5.48 -2.45 -11.63
CA LEU A 26 -6.81 -2.99 -11.39
C LEU A 26 -7.92 -2.18 -12.07
N GLY A 27 -7.56 -1.30 -13.00
CA GLY A 27 -8.54 -0.43 -13.64
C GLY A 27 -9.71 -1.17 -14.30
N ASP A 28 -9.45 -2.31 -14.93
CA ASP A 28 -10.45 -3.14 -15.58
C ASP A 28 -11.19 -4.07 -14.61
N ARG A 29 -10.85 -4.05 -13.33
CA ARG A 29 -11.47 -4.86 -12.28
C ARG A 29 -12.31 -4.05 -11.31
N LEU A 30 -12.60 -2.79 -11.64
CA LEU A 30 -13.28 -1.86 -10.73
C LEU A 30 -14.68 -2.31 -10.34
N THR A 31 -15.38 -3.04 -11.23
CA THR A 31 -16.72 -3.52 -10.98
C THR A 31 -16.79 -4.92 -10.42
N HIS A 32 -15.66 -5.61 -10.30
CA HIS A 32 -15.61 -6.96 -9.77
C HIS A 32 -15.77 -6.98 -8.26
N ARG A 33 -16.48 -7.99 -7.76
CA ARG A 33 -16.56 -8.24 -6.33
C ARG A 33 -15.21 -8.76 -5.81
N PRO A 34 -14.83 -8.46 -4.55
CA PRO A 34 -13.58 -8.96 -3.99
C PRO A 34 -13.39 -10.48 -4.11
N THR A 35 -14.50 -11.25 -4.00
CA THR A 35 -14.45 -12.71 -4.13
C THR A 35 -14.10 -13.18 -5.53
N MET A 36 -14.18 -12.32 -6.53
CA MET A 36 -13.85 -12.63 -7.93
C MET A 36 -12.40 -12.33 -8.26
N LEU A 37 -11.64 -11.80 -7.31
CA LEU A 37 -10.27 -11.38 -7.51
C LEU A 37 -9.30 -12.45 -7.03
N SER A 38 -8.12 -12.52 -7.65
CA SER A 38 -7.02 -13.34 -7.16
C SER A 38 -6.51 -12.82 -5.81
N GLY A 39 -5.68 -13.62 -5.11
CA GLY A 39 -5.06 -13.19 -3.86
C GLY A 39 -4.27 -11.89 -4.01
N GLY A 40 -3.47 -11.79 -5.09
CA GLY A 40 -2.71 -10.57 -5.36
C GLY A 40 -3.59 -9.37 -5.68
N GLU A 41 -4.68 -9.58 -6.42
CA GLU A 41 -5.63 -8.51 -6.70
C GLU A 41 -6.33 -8.05 -5.45
N GLN A 42 -6.73 -8.97 -4.57
CA GLN A 42 -7.34 -8.63 -3.28
C GLN A 42 -6.37 -7.81 -2.41
N GLN A 43 -5.10 -8.17 -2.41
CA GLN A 43 -4.09 -7.43 -1.66
C GLN A 43 -3.92 -6.01 -2.19
N ARG A 44 -3.90 -5.84 -3.51
CA ARG A 44 -3.84 -4.51 -4.12
C ARG A 44 -5.07 -3.66 -3.80
N VAL A 45 -6.26 -4.26 -3.80
CA VAL A 45 -7.48 -3.56 -3.41
C VAL A 45 -7.41 -3.12 -1.95
N ALA A 46 -6.90 -3.96 -1.06
CA ALA A 46 -6.74 -3.60 0.34
C ALA A 46 -5.80 -2.40 0.52
N VAL A 47 -4.68 -2.38 -0.19
CA VAL A 47 -3.76 -1.24 -0.17
C VAL A 47 -4.43 0.00 -0.73
N ALA A 48 -5.14 -0.13 -1.85
CA ALA A 48 -5.85 1.00 -2.45
C ALA A 48 -6.86 1.61 -1.49
N ARG A 49 -7.61 0.77 -0.77
CA ARG A 49 -8.57 1.25 0.23
C ARG A 49 -7.90 2.08 1.32
N ALA A 50 -6.73 1.64 1.77
CA ALA A 50 -5.98 2.37 2.77
C ALA A 50 -5.49 3.72 2.24
N LEU A 51 -5.10 3.79 0.97
CA LEU A 51 -4.52 4.99 0.39
C LEU A 51 -5.53 6.04 -0.07
N VAL A 52 -6.78 5.64 -0.38
CA VAL A 52 -7.78 6.61 -0.89
C VAL A 52 -8.16 7.67 0.13
N THR A 53 -7.97 7.42 1.42
CA THR A 53 -8.24 8.42 2.47
C THR A 53 -7.13 9.46 2.60
N GLU A 54 -6.06 9.32 1.83
CA GLU A 54 -4.85 10.14 1.93
C GLU A 54 -4.31 10.19 3.37
N PRO A 55 -3.98 9.03 3.95
CA PRO A 55 -3.53 8.97 5.34
C PRO A 55 -2.15 9.60 5.51
N SER A 56 -1.85 10.03 6.73
CA SER A 56 -0.48 10.46 7.08
C SER A 56 0.43 9.28 7.41
N VAL A 57 -0.15 8.18 7.88
CA VAL A 57 0.58 6.95 8.25
C VAL A 57 -0.13 5.75 7.65
N LEU A 58 0.64 4.90 7.01
CA LEU A 58 0.19 3.60 6.53
C LEU A 58 0.87 2.50 7.34
N LEU A 59 0.08 1.58 7.86
CA LEU A 59 0.58 0.38 8.51
C LEU A 59 0.27 -0.80 7.59
N ALA A 60 1.29 -1.55 7.20
CA ALA A 60 1.13 -2.66 6.28
C ALA A 60 1.86 -3.90 6.80
N ASP A 61 1.19 -5.04 6.70
CA ASP A 61 1.75 -6.34 7.08
C ASP A 61 1.87 -7.20 5.82
N GLU A 62 3.11 -7.48 5.42
CA GLU A 62 3.42 -8.23 4.20
C GLU A 62 2.64 -7.74 2.97
N PRO A 63 2.71 -6.44 2.63
CA PRO A 63 1.85 -5.87 1.59
C PRO A 63 2.09 -6.43 0.19
N THR A 64 3.22 -7.09 -0.03
CA THR A 64 3.59 -7.67 -1.33
C THR A 64 3.60 -9.19 -1.31
N GLY A 65 3.09 -9.83 -0.25
CA GLY A 65 3.19 -11.27 -0.06
C GLY A 65 2.58 -12.11 -1.16
N ASP A 66 1.47 -11.65 -1.75
CA ASP A 66 0.76 -12.36 -2.82
C ASP A 66 0.98 -11.73 -4.20
N LEU A 67 1.94 -10.82 -4.32
CA LEU A 67 2.19 -10.12 -5.57
C LEU A 67 3.39 -10.73 -6.30
N ASP A 68 3.32 -10.71 -7.65
CA ASP A 68 4.50 -11.01 -8.45
C ASP A 68 5.51 -9.85 -8.30
N GLU A 69 6.73 -10.07 -8.73
CA GLU A 69 7.82 -9.10 -8.57
C GLU A 69 7.48 -7.75 -9.23
N ARG A 70 6.93 -7.79 -10.44
CA ARG A 70 6.58 -6.59 -11.19
C ARG A 70 5.52 -5.76 -10.46
N THR A 71 4.48 -6.40 -9.96
CA THR A 71 3.41 -5.72 -9.24
C THR A 71 3.89 -5.23 -7.88
N ALA A 72 4.75 -6.00 -7.21
CA ALA A 72 5.37 -5.58 -5.96
C ALA A 72 6.20 -4.31 -6.18
N ASP A 73 6.99 -4.25 -7.24
CA ASP A 73 7.79 -3.06 -7.55
C ASP A 73 6.91 -1.86 -7.84
N ALA A 74 5.78 -2.05 -8.53
CA ALA A 74 4.82 -0.98 -8.77
C ALA A 74 4.23 -0.43 -7.47
N LEU A 75 3.93 -1.30 -6.51
CA LEU A 75 3.45 -0.89 -5.20
C LEU A 75 4.52 -0.10 -4.43
N HIS A 76 5.76 -0.56 -4.45
CA HIS A 76 6.86 0.16 -3.80
C HIS A 76 7.02 1.56 -4.40
N ALA A 77 6.97 1.66 -5.72
CA ALA A 77 7.09 2.94 -6.41
C ALA A 77 5.96 3.89 -6.02
N LEU A 78 4.73 3.38 -5.90
CA LEU A 78 3.58 4.17 -5.47
C LEU A 78 3.78 4.70 -4.05
N LEU A 79 4.20 3.86 -3.13
CA LEU A 79 4.42 4.27 -1.75
C LEU A 79 5.54 5.31 -1.63
N ARG A 80 6.62 5.16 -2.39
CA ARG A 80 7.70 6.14 -2.44
C ARG A 80 7.21 7.49 -2.98
N GLU A 81 6.41 7.47 -4.02
CA GLU A 81 5.86 8.68 -4.61
C GLU A 81 4.93 9.39 -3.62
N MET A 82 4.07 8.65 -2.93
CA MET A 82 3.17 9.23 -1.93
C MET A 82 3.94 9.79 -0.74
N HIS A 83 5.04 9.16 -0.36
CA HIS A 83 5.91 9.71 0.67
C HIS A 83 6.47 11.08 0.25
N ARG A 84 6.96 11.20 -0.98
CA ARG A 84 7.54 12.44 -1.48
C ARG A 84 6.51 13.55 -1.68
N GLU A 85 5.36 13.20 -2.26
CA GLU A 85 4.38 14.20 -2.69
C GLU A 85 3.34 14.51 -1.62
N ARG A 86 2.98 13.55 -0.78
CA ARG A 86 1.89 13.69 0.19
C ARG A 86 2.32 13.46 1.63
N HIS A 87 3.61 13.33 1.86
CA HIS A 87 4.19 13.12 3.19
C HIS A 87 3.66 11.87 3.90
N LEU A 88 3.31 10.84 3.14
CA LEU A 88 2.92 9.56 3.71
C LEU A 88 4.11 8.92 4.41
N SER A 89 3.93 8.52 5.66
CA SER A 89 4.88 7.69 6.37
C SER A 89 4.36 6.26 6.38
N SER A 90 5.19 5.29 6.01
CA SER A 90 4.78 3.89 5.96
C SER A 90 5.59 3.05 6.94
N VAL A 91 4.90 2.26 7.74
CA VAL A 91 5.52 1.25 8.61
C VAL A 91 5.11 -0.11 8.06
N ILE A 92 6.09 -0.88 7.63
CA ILE A 92 5.87 -2.13 6.91
C ILE A 92 6.53 -3.28 7.66
N ALA A 93 5.74 -4.29 8.01
CA ALA A 93 6.27 -5.54 8.53
C ALA A 93 6.44 -6.51 7.36
N THR A 94 7.65 -7.06 7.19
CA THR A 94 7.90 -7.94 6.05
C THR A 94 9.08 -8.87 6.28
N HIS A 95 9.04 -10.05 5.65
CA HIS A 95 10.18 -10.95 5.51
C HIS A 95 10.90 -10.73 4.17
N ASN A 96 10.37 -9.88 3.31
CA ASN A 96 10.93 -9.63 1.98
C ASN A 96 12.12 -8.67 2.10
N LEU A 97 13.32 -9.19 1.93
CA LEU A 97 14.55 -8.40 2.04
C LEU A 97 14.67 -7.34 0.94
N HIS A 98 14.12 -7.61 -0.23
CA HIS A 98 14.11 -6.65 -1.33
C HIS A 98 13.25 -5.43 -0.98
N LEU A 99 12.07 -5.66 -0.42
CA LEU A 99 11.22 -4.58 0.06
C LEU A 99 11.91 -3.81 1.19
N ALA A 100 12.47 -4.50 2.16
CA ALA A 100 13.17 -3.87 3.27
C ALA A 100 14.30 -2.97 2.77
N ALA A 101 15.07 -3.43 1.78
CA ALA A 101 16.18 -2.67 1.22
C ALA A 101 15.74 -1.38 0.54
N SER A 102 14.50 -1.28 0.10
CA SER A 102 13.96 -0.07 -0.55
C SER A 102 13.46 0.98 0.45
N CYS A 103 13.40 0.65 1.72
CA CYS A 103 12.91 1.56 2.77
C CYS A 103 14.02 2.49 3.26
N ASP A 104 13.63 3.63 3.82
CA ASP A 104 14.57 4.60 4.35
C ASP A 104 15.26 4.11 5.62
N ARG A 105 14.54 3.31 6.39
CA ARG A 105 15.04 2.77 7.66
C ARG A 105 14.57 1.34 7.83
N VAL A 106 15.46 0.48 8.29
CA VAL A 106 15.14 -0.92 8.56
C VAL A 106 15.36 -1.22 10.03
N LEU A 107 14.36 -1.83 10.66
CA LEU A 107 14.44 -2.34 12.01
C LEU A 107 14.25 -3.85 11.98
N ARG A 108 15.07 -4.58 12.70
CA ARG A 108 14.91 -6.03 12.85
C ARG A 108 14.20 -6.33 14.15
N LEU A 109 13.26 -7.25 14.09
CA LEU A 109 12.58 -7.74 15.28
C LEU A 109 13.22 -9.08 15.67
N GLU A 110 13.89 -9.11 16.81
CA GLU A 110 14.54 -10.30 17.33
C GLU A 110 14.25 -10.44 18.82
N GLY A 111 13.75 -11.60 19.21
CA GLY A 111 13.49 -11.90 20.63
C GLY A 111 12.60 -10.87 21.31
N GLY A 112 11.62 -10.33 20.59
CA GLY A 112 10.71 -9.32 21.12
C GLY A 112 11.30 -7.91 21.19
N ARG A 113 12.47 -7.69 20.60
CA ARG A 113 13.13 -6.39 20.59
C ARG A 113 13.32 -5.86 19.18
N LEU A 114 13.20 -4.54 19.04
CA LEU A 114 13.51 -3.86 17.77
C LEU A 114 14.97 -3.42 17.80
N ILE A 115 15.71 -3.81 16.77
CA ILE A 115 17.13 -3.48 16.63
C ILE A 115 17.27 -2.61 15.37
N GLY A 116 17.75 -1.38 15.52
CA GLY A 116 18.03 -0.50 14.42
C GLY A 116 19.24 -0.97 13.64
N THR A 117 19.07 -1.27 12.34
CA THR A 117 20.15 -1.83 11.53
C THR A 117 20.67 -0.84 10.49
N GLU A 118 19.81 0.04 9.98
CA GLU A 118 20.18 0.86 8.83
C GLU A 118 19.28 2.07 8.72
N VAL A 119 19.88 3.21 8.40
CA VAL A 119 19.16 4.45 8.04
C VAL A 119 19.75 4.96 6.74
N ARG A 120 18.89 5.27 5.79
CA ARG A 120 19.31 5.77 4.47
C ARG A 120 18.90 7.20 4.23
#